data_5bc71cc172473a656a05c1877449f45d
#
_entry.id   5bc71cc172473a656a05c1877449f45d
#
_cell.length_a   1.000
_cell.length_b   1.000
_cell.length_c   1.000
_cell.angle_alpha   90.00
_cell.angle_beta   90.00
_cell.angle_gamma   90.00
#
_symmetry.space_group_name_H-M   'P 1'
#
loop_
_entity.id
_entity.type
_entity.pdbx_description
1 polymer ?
#
loop_
_entity_poly.entity_id
_entity_poly.type
_entity_poly.pdbx_seq_one_letter_code
_entity_poly.pdbx_strand_id
1 'polypeptide(L)'
;MKLNIKSNSNIHFTKNNFLNSYLNNFIDNENTYELIKYPCFEHDPRLLNDAQSATEYILKTDKKIFICGDYDCDGIMATSILFNTIKQFNSNVNFMIPDRIIDGYGLNIRMIDVIKTQVPPNEVLILTCDNGIACFE
;
A
#
# COMPACT_ATOMS: atom_id res chain seq x y z
N MET A 1 14.03 6.20 -21.54
CA MET A 1 15.17 5.52 -20.90
C MET A 1 15.56 4.34 -21.78
N LYS A 2 16.75 4.37 -22.46
CA LYS A 2 17.22 3.24 -23.26
C LYS A 2 17.99 2.31 -22.34
N LEU A 3 17.47 1.13 -22.10
CA LEU A 3 18.20 0.04 -21.46
C LEU A 3 19.33 -0.44 -22.39
N ASN A 4 20.58 -0.08 -22.09
CA ASN A 4 21.75 -0.67 -22.73
C ASN A 4 22.03 -2.04 -22.06
N ILE A 5 21.46 -3.10 -22.62
CA ILE A 5 21.82 -4.45 -22.24
C ILE A 5 23.17 -4.77 -22.92
N LYS A 6 24.25 -4.72 -22.17
CA LYS A 6 25.54 -5.29 -22.61
C LYS A 6 25.40 -6.81 -22.65
N SER A 7 25.17 -7.38 -23.82
CA SER A 7 25.20 -8.82 -24.02
C SER A 7 26.65 -9.33 -23.95
N ASN A 8 27.01 -9.96 -22.86
CA ASN A 8 28.21 -10.80 -22.81
C ASN A 8 27.78 -12.22 -23.25
N SER A 9 28.18 -12.63 -24.45
CA SER A 9 27.66 -13.76 -25.21
C SER A 9 27.99 -15.16 -24.65
N ASN A 10 28.50 -15.28 -23.41
CA ASN A 10 28.90 -16.56 -22.79
C ASN A 10 28.33 -16.83 -21.39
N ILE A 11 27.23 -16.16 -21.01
CA ILE A 11 26.62 -16.40 -19.70
C ILE A 11 25.54 -17.48 -19.84
N HIS A 12 25.80 -18.68 -19.37
CA HIS A 12 24.75 -19.68 -19.14
C HIS A 12 23.88 -19.22 -17.95
N PHE A 13 22.68 -18.74 -18.25
CA PHE A 13 21.71 -18.33 -17.24
C PHE A 13 21.11 -19.56 -16.55
N THR A 14 21.60 -19.89 -15.37
CA THR A 14 20.80 -20.64 -14.39
C THR A 14 19.88 -19.65 -13.66
N LYS A 15 18.78 -20.12 -13.07
CA LYS A 15 17.84 -19.29 -12.31
C LYS A 15 18.56 -18.43 -11.26
N ASN A 16 19.59 -18.98 -10.60
CA ASN A 16 20.38 -18.25 -9.59
C ASN A 16 21.34 -17.23 -10.22
N ASN A 17 21.95 -17.54 -11.37
CA ASN A 17 22.87 -16.62 -12.05
C ASN A 17 22.14 -15.44 -12.68
N PHE A 18 20.91 -15.64 -13.19
CA PHE A 18 20.09 -14.55 -13.71
C PHE A 18 19.77 -13.54 -12.62
N LEU A 19 19.28 -14.01 -11.48
CA LEU A 19 18.93 -13.14 -10.36
C LEU A 19 20.14 -12.35 -9.87
N ASN A 20 21.29 -13.01 -9.67
CA ASN A 20 22.52 -12.37 -9.23
C ASN A 20 23.03 -11.34 -10.26
N SER A 21 23.01 -11.68 -11.55
CA SER A 21 23.42 -10.76 -12.61
C SER A 21 22.49 -9.57 -12.75
N TYR A 22 21.18 -9.78 -12.58
CA TYR A 22 20.18 -8.73 -12.60
C TYR A 22 20.37 -7.79 -11.40
N LEU A 23 20.50 -8.34 -10.20
CA LEU A 23 20.65 -7.56 -8.97
C LEU A 23 21.95 -6.75 -8.96
N ASN A 24 23.08 -7.31 -9.40
CA ASN A 24 24.38 -6.62 -9.47
C ASN A 24 24.38 -5.41 -10.43
N ASN A 25 23.42 -5.33 -11.36
CA ASN A 25 23.29 -4.16 -12.22
C ASN A 25 22.46 -3.01 -11.61
N PHE A 26 21.71 -3.27 -10.56
CA PHE A 26 20.78 -2.32 -9.96
C PHE A 26 21.09 -2.01 -8.49
N ILE A 27 21.97 -2.77 -7.87
CA ILE A 27 22.22 -2.72 -6.43
C ILE A 27 23.71 -2.51 -6.20
N ASP A 28 24.07 -1.30 -5.81
CA ASP A 28 25.45 -0.93 -5.48
C ASP A 28 25.89 -1.34 -4.04
N ASN A 29 25.04 -2.08 -3.31
CA ASN A 29 25.25 -2.34 -1.89
C ASN A 29 24.95 -3.80 -1.52
N GLU A 30 25.94 -4.49 -0.92
CA GLU A 30 25.81 -5.87 -0.42
C GLU A 30 24.64 -6.07 0.55
N ASN A 31 24.30 -5.03 1.34
CA ASN A 31 23.17 -5.07 2.26
C ASN A 31 21.81 -5.22 1.55
N THR A 32 21.65 -4.64 0.37
CA THR A 32 20.42 -4.75 -0.41
C THR A 32 20.25 -6.14 -1.03
N TYR A 33 21.36 -6.80 -1.38
CA TYR A 33 21.34 -8.18 -1.86
C TYR A 33 20.82 -9.15 -0.76
N GLU A 34 21.32 -9.00 0.46
CA GLU A 34 20.85 -9.80 1.60
C GLU A 34 19.38 -9.54 1.95
N LEU A 35 18.90 -8.30 1.84
CA LEU A 35 17.48 -7.94 2.02
C LEU A 35 16.55 -8.63 1.01
N ILE A 36 17.00 -8.77 -0.25
CA ILE A 36 16.22 -9.45 -1.29
C ILE A 36 16.26 -10.97 -1.11
N LYS A 37 17.42 -11.50 -0.69
CA LYS A 37 17.61 -12.93 -0.48
C LYS A 37 16.90 -13.44 0.78
N TYR A 38 16.82 -12.60 1.80
CA TYR A 38 16.19 -12.90 3.08
C TYR A 38 15.18 -11.80 3.43
N PRO A 39 13.95 -11.83 2.84
CA PRO A 39 12.95 -10.78 3.02
C PRO A 39 12.28 -10.82 4.41
N CYS A 40 13.03 -11.13 5.45
CA CYS A 40 12.55 -11.15 6.82
C CYS A 40 12.94 -9.88 7.62
N PHE A 41 13.31 -8.79 6.90
CA PHE A 41 13.62 -7.53 7.54
C PHE A 41 12.31 -6.74 7.71
N GLU A 42 11.65 -6.99 8.82
CA GLU A 42 10.49 -6.19 9.21
C GLU A 42 10.98 -4.96 9.96
N HIS A 43 10.69 -3.78 9.41
CA HIS A 43 10.86 -2.56 10.16
C HIS A 43 9.88 -2.51 11.32
N ASP A 44 10.33 -2.07 12.48
CA ASP A 44 9.43 -1.87 13.63
C ASP A 44 8.36 -0.82 13.24
N PRO A 45 7.06 -1.17 13.24
CA PRO A 45 5.99 -0.25 12.85
C PRO A 45 5.92 0.99 13.75
N ARG A 46 6.51 0.95 14.94
CA ARG A 46 6.60 2.11 15.85
C ARG A 46 7.57 3.19 15.35
N LEU A 47 8.40 2.89 14.34
CA LEU A 47 9.23 3.88 13.66
C LEU A 47 8.44 4.76 12.68
N LEU A 48 7.23 4.35 12.33
CA LEU A 48 6.34 5.17 11.52
C LEU A 48 5.79 6.33 12.37
N ASN A 49 5.94 7.56 11.88
CA ASN A 49 5.42 8.74 12.56
C ASN A 49 3.93 8.59 12.85
N ASP A 50 3.52 8.98 14.05
CA ASP A 50 2.12 8.96 14.52
C ASP A 50 1.42 7.59 14.50
N ALA A 51 2.12 6.48 14.26
CA ALA A 51 1.51 5.14 14.20
C ALA A 51 0.76 4.79 15.49
N GLN A 52 1.32 5.14 16.64
CA GLN A 52 0.68 4.87 17.92
C GLN A 52 -0.61 5.69 18.10
N SER A 53 -0.55 7.00 17.84
CA SER A 53 -1.72 7.89 18.00
C SER A 53 -2.84 7.54 17.00
N ALA A 54 -2.48 7.20 15.75
CA ALA A 54 -3.43 6.75 14.75
C ALA A 54 -4.11 5.43 15.18
N THR A 55 -3.33 4.47 15.65
CA THR A 55 -3.85 3.19 16.16
C THR A 55 -4.81 3.39 17.32
N GLU A 56 -4.43 4.19 18.31
CA GLU A 56 -5.29 4.50 19.45
C GLU A 56 -6.59 5.21 19.03
N TYR A 57 -6.53 6.10 18.05
CA TYR A 57 -7.71 6.76 17.51
C TYR A 57 -8.66 5.77 16.82
N ILE A 58 -8.12 4.88 15.98
CA ILE A 58 -8.90 3.84 15.29
C ILE A 58 -9.57 2.88 16.30
N LEU A 59 -8.85 2.50 17.35
CA LEU A 59 -9.37 1.58 18.37
C LEU A 59 -10.46 2.19 19.24
N LYS A 60 -10.41 3.50 19.49
CA LYS A 60 -11.32 4.21 20.41
C LYS A 60 -12.49 4.88 19.71
N THR A 61 -12.47 4.99 18.38
CA THR A 61 -13.54 5.68 17.64
C THR A 61 -14.82 4.87 17.61
N ASP A 62 -15.94 5.54 17.81
CA ASP A 62 -17.31 5.03 17.58
C ASP A 62 -17.83 5.34 16.17
N LYS A 63 -17.08 6.12 15.41
CA LYS A 63 -17.43 6.49 14.04
C LYS A 63 -17.42 5.29 13.10
N LYS A 64 -18.22 5.39 12.04
CA LYS A 64 -18.14 4.45 10.91
C LYS A 64 -16.84 4.64 10.17
N ILE A 65 -16.09 3.57 9.97
CA ILE A 65 -14.79 3.61 9.29
C ILE A 65 -14.99 3.22 7.82
N PHE A 66 -14.48 4.06 6.91
CA PHE A 66 -14.34 3.72 5.49
C PHE A 66 -12.86 3.66 5.14
N ILE A 67 -12.41 2.50 4.64
CA ILE A 67 -11.06 2.30 4.13
C ILE A 67 -11.11 2.54 2.62
N CYS A 68 -10.39 3.55 2.16
CA CYS A 68 -10.29 3.90 0.74
C CYS A 68 -8.90 3.50 0.23
N GLY A 69 -8.85 2.45 -0.56
CA GLY A 69 -7.62 1.94 -1.17
C GLY A 69 -7.43 2.37 -2.62
N ASP A 70 -6.47 1.76 -3.29
CA ASP A 70 -6.29 1.87 -4.72
C ASP A 70 -6.75 0.58 -5.44
N TYR A 71 -6.89 0.67 -6.76
CA TYR A 71 -7.44 -0.40 -7.62
C TYR A 71 -6.41 -1.45 -8.04
N ASP A 72 -5.14 -1.23 -7.83
CA ASP A 72 -4.10 -2.19 -8.21
C ASP A 72 -3.88 -3.29 -7.15
N CYS A 73 -2.92 -4.17 -7.39
CA CYS A 73 -2.74 -5.36 -6.57
C CYS A 73 -2.35 -5.02 -5.12
N ASP A 74 -1.46 -4.08 -4.92
CA ASP A 74 -0.99 -3.67 -3.58
C ASP A 74 -2.06 -2.85 -2.85
N GLY A 75 -2.80 -1.97 -3.53
CA GLY A 75 -3.95 -1.26 -2.97
C GLY A 75 -5.08 -2.18 -2.49
N ILE A 76 -5.43 -3.18 -3.31
CA ILE A 76 -6.43 -4.19 -2.93
C ILE A 76 -5.94 -5.02 -1.72
N MET A 77 -4.67 -5.43 -1.71
CA MET A 77 -4.09 -6.21 -0.61
C MET A 77 -4.00 -5.37 0.67
N ALA A 78 -3.53 -4.12 0.60
CA ALA A 78 -3.46 -3.21 1.74
C ALA A 78 -4.86 -2.96 2.34
N THR A 79 -5.85 -2.69 1.50
CA THR A 79 -7.25 -2.53 1.91
C THR A 79 -7.78 -3.78 2.60
N SER A 80 -7.51 -4.96 2.04
CA SER A 80 -7.95 -6.24 2.60
C SER A 80 -7.34 -6.51 3.98
N ILE A 81 -6.06 -6.21 4.16
CA ILE A 81 -5.36 -6.36 5.44
C ILE A 81 -5.97 -5.44 6.49
N LEU A 82 -6.13 -4.14 6.17
CA LEU A 82 -6.72 -3.17 7.09
C LEU A 82 -8.17 -3.52 7.43
N PHE A 83 -8.99 -3.85 6.45
CA PHE A 83 -10.39 -4.23 6.66
C PHE A 83 -10.52 -5.44 7.57
N ASN A 84 -9.80 -6.53 7.28
CA ASN A 84 -9.86 -7.74 8.08
C ASN A 84 -9.32 -7.54 9.49
N THR A 85 -8.32 -6.68 9.66
CA THR A 85 -7.77 -6.34 10.98
C THR A 85 -8.77 -5.52 11.78
N ILE A 86 -9.28 -4.42 11.23
CA ILE A 86 -10.20 -3.51 11.92
C ILE A 86 -11.51 -4.21 12.25
N LYS A 87 -12.01 -5.06 11.37
CA LYS A 87 -13.26 -5.81 11.55
C LYS A 87 -13.26 -6.72 12.77
N GLN A 88 -12.10 -7.11 13.30
CA GLN A 88 -12.00 -7.95 14.50
C GLN A 88 -12.43 -7.22 15.77
N PHE A 89 -12.33 -5.88 15.80
CA PHE A 89 -12.66 -5.07 16.98
C PHE A 89 -13.68 -3.95 16.70
N ASN A 90 -13.94 -3.62 15.43
CA ASN A 90 -14.97 -2.66 15.04
C ASN A 90 -15.77 -3.20 13.84
N SER A 91 -17.01 -3.63 14.11
CA SER A 91 -17.90 -4.15 13.07
C SER A 91 -18.43 -3.05 12.13
N ASN A 92 -18.31 -1.76 12.52
CA ASN A 92 -18.79 -0.61 11.75
C ASN A 92 -17.70 -0.11 10.77
N VAL A 93 -17.10 -1.04 10.02
CA VAL A 93 -16.08 -0.78 9.03
C VAL A 93 -16.53 -1.22 7.64
N ASN A 94 -16.29 -0.38 6.65
CA ASN A 94 -16.49 -0.65 5.23
C ASN A 94 -15.22 -0.30 4.45
N PHE A 95 -15.16 -0.69 3.19
CA PHE A 95 -14.08 -0.29 2.29
C PHE A 95 -14.63 0.19 0.94
N MET A 96 -13.81 0.95 0.23
CA MET A 96 -14.06 1.36 -1.14
C MET A 96 -12.77 1.27 -1.95
N ILE A 97 -12.89 0.74 -3.16
CA ILE A 97 -11.82 0.71 -4.16
C ILE A 97 -12.30 1.55 -5.35
N PRO A 98 -11.50 2.49 -5.86
CA PRO A 98 -11.88 3.29 -7.02
C PRO A 98 -11.95 2.42 -8.28
N ASP A 99 -12.84 2.78 -9.20
CA ASP A 99 -12.84 2.20 -10.54
C ASP A 99 -11.73 2.85 -11.38
N ARG A 100 -10.83 2.03 -11.93
CA ARG A 100 -9.67 2.51 -12.68
C ARG A 100 -10.00 3.44 -13.83
N ILE A 101 -11.13 3.21 -14.50
CA ILE A 101 -11.53 3.95 -15.72
C ILE A 101 -12.35 5.20 -15.36
N ILE A 102 -13.24 5.07 -14.37
CA ILE A 102 -14.21 6.11 -14.02
C ILE A 102 -13.65 7.06 -12.96
N ASP A 103 -12.97 6.50 -11.96
CA ASP A 103 -12.50 7.24 -10.78
C ASP A 103 -11.05 7.68 -10.88
N GLY A 104 -10.23 6.96 -11.65
CA GLY A 104 -8.79 7.17 -11.65
C GLY A 104 -8.12 6.68 -10.38
N TYR A 105 -6.98 7.30 -10.05
CA TYR A 105 -6.13 6.89 -8.93
C TYR A 105 -6.58 7.52 -7.61
N GLY A 106 -6.66 6.69 -6.58
CA GLY A 106 -6.80 7.13 -5.19
C GLY A 106 -8.19 7.65 -4.81
N LEU A 107 -8.23 8.34 -3.65
CA LEU A 107 -9.46 8.91 -3.12
C LEU A 107 -9.93 10.09 -3.99
N ASN A 108 -11.20 10.07 -4.40
CA ASN A 108 -11.80 11.09 -5.27
C ASN A 108 -13.13 11.61 -4.74
N ILE A 109 -13.64 12.69 -5.36
CA ILE A 109 -14.88 13.36 -4.95
C ILE A 109 -16.08 12.42 -5.02
N ARG A 110 -16.16 11.56 -6.04
CA ARG A 110 -17.28 10.61 -6.19
C ARG A 110 -17.33 9.62 -5.02
N MET A 111 -16.20 9.10 -4.58
CA MET A 111 -16.13 8.22 -3.42
C MET A 111 -16.59 8.95 -2.15
N ILE A 112 -16.18 10.18 -1.96
CA ILE A 112 -16.60 11.02 -0.83
C ILE A 112 -18.12 11.26 -0.87
N ASP A 113 -18.69 11.55 -2.04
CA ASP A 113 -20.12 11.76 -2.17
C ASP A 113 -20.92 10.49 -1.89
N VAL A 114 -20.43 9.32 -2.32
CA VAL A 114 -21.03 8.03 -1.95
C VAL A 114 -20.99 7.81 -0.44
N ILE A 115 -19.87 8.11 0.22
CA ILE A 115 -19.74 8.00 1.68
C ILE A 115 -20.75 8.93 2.39
N LYS A 116 -20.88 10.18 1.94
CA LYS A 116 -21.84 11.17 2.50
C LYS A 116 -23.30 10.71 2.40
N THR A 117 -23.65 9.91 1.39
CA THR A 117 -25.01 9.34 1.31
C THR A 117 -25.29 8.28 2.36
N GLN A 118 -24.25 7.68 2.92
CA GLN A 118 -24.38 6.57 3.87
C GLN A 118 -24.20 7.01 5.33
N VAL A 119 -23.43 8.07 5.58
CA VAL A 119 -23.07 8.52 6.93
C VAL A 119 -22.90 10.03 6.96
N PRO A 120 -23.38 10.71 8.02
CA PRO A 120 -23.09 12.14 8.24
C PRO A 120 -21.58 12.38 8.36
N PRO A 121 -21.07 13.52 7.87
CA PRO A 121 -19.61 13.80 7.86
C PRO A 121 -18.93 13.78 9.23
N ASN A 122 -19.65 14.11 10.30
CA ASN A 122 -19.15 14.09 11.68
C ASN A 122 -19.10 12.70 12.31
N GLU A 123 -19.75 11.70 11.66
CA GLU A 123 -19.84 10.32 12.14
C GLU A 123 -18.99 9.34 11.33
N VAL A 124 -18.14 9.84 10.44
CA VAL A 124 -17.27 9.02 9.60
C VAL A 124 -15.80 9.26 9.90
N LEU A 125 -15.01 8.19 9.84
CA LEU A 125 -13.56 8.21 9.77
C LEU A 125 -13.14 7.60 8.42
N ILE A 126 -12.40 8.34 7.63
CA ILE A 126 -11.84 7.86 6.36
C ILE A 126 -10.38 7.50 6.61
N LEU A 127 -10.01 6.27 6.28
CA LEU A 127 -8.63 5.78 6.24
C LEU A 127 -8.24 5.57 4.79
N THR A 128 -7.11 6.10 4.38
CA THR A 128 -6.54 5.82 3.06
C THR A 128 -5.37 4.87 3.20
N CYS A 129 -5.20 3.97 2.25
CA CYS A 129 -4.03 3.11 2.15
C CYS A 129 -3.63 2.99 0.69
N ASP A 130 -2.31 2.95 0.46
CA ASP A 130 -1.73 2.93 -0.86
C ASP A 130 -2.16 4.09 -1.76
N ASN A 131 -2.38 5.23 -1.15
CA ASN A 131 -2.72 6.49 -1.82
C ASN A 131 -1.57 7.49 -1.65
N GLY A 132 -1.29 8.30 -2.67
CA GLY A 132 -0.31 9.37 -2.58
C GLY A 132 -0.74 10.44 -1.56
N ILE A 133 0.20 10.89 -0.71
CA ILE A 133 -0.05 11.93 0.28
C ILE A 133 -0.02 13.35 -0.30
N ALA A 134 0.33 13.49 -1.57
CA ALA A 134 0.50 14.77 -2.27
C ALA A 134 -0.47 14.94 -3.45
N CYS A 135 -1.60 14.27 -3.43
CA CYS A 135 -2.66 14.43 -4.44
C CYS A 135 -3.46 15.71 -4.13
N PHE A 136 -2.87 16.86 -4.46
CA PHE A 136 -3.53 18.16 -4.39
C PHE A 136 -3.92 18.58 -5.81
N GLU A 137 -5.11 18.21 -6.25
CA GLU A 137 -5.77 18.83 -7.40
C GLU A 137 -7.22 19.16 -7.06
#